data_a83146486c5d194d26835a66d0f535e6
#
_entry.id   a83146486c5d194d26835a66d0f535e6
#
_cell.length_a   1.000
_cell.length_b   1.000
_cell.length_c   1.000
_cell.angle_alpha   90.00
_cell.angle_beta   90.00
_cell.angle_gamma   90.00
#
_symmetry.space_group_name_H-M   'P 1'
#
loop_
_entity.id
_entity.type
_entity.pdbx_description
1 polymer ?
#
loop_
_entity_poly.entity_id
_entity_poly.type
_entity_poly.pdbx_seq_one_letter_code
_entity_poly.pdbx_strand_id
1 'polypeptide(L)'
;MRVPVSWLREYVPLEMPLPELADRLSVSTAEVEGIERRGVPDEDGNLGLFRVGRVLEAEKHPNADRLQLCRVDVGEGDARQIVCGAWNFGAGATVAVALPGARLPGGLQLEQRKVRGELSDGMILAEDEVELGSDHSGIMVLPEIEPGTPLGDVLPLVEEVLLVESTGNRPDLLSVYGLAREVAALYDLSLSAMPGGQSLGPVSDGQVDVTVDDFVGCPRYIGRVFRDLSVGQSPVWLRARLTNAGMRPISNVVDVTNYVMLALADVDLRHLEAVGVGVLLGLEHATDAEEAEVAARVVDAAALDALDLGGRDRESRRQLVELHVDRDVVP
;
A
#
# COMPACT_ATOMS: atom_id res chain seq x y z
N MET A 1 -1.18 14.92 -10.16
CA MET A 1 -1.06 13.86 -9.12
C MET A 1 -2.34 13.02 -9.10
N ARG A 2 -2.24 11.72 -8.87
CA ARG A 2 -3.38 10.82 -8.68
C ARG A 2 -3.65 10.68 -7.18
N VAL A 3 -4.86 11.04 -6.74
CA VAL A 3 -5.22 11.04 -5.31
C VAL A 3 -6.36 10.06 -5.08
N PRO A 4 -6.09 8.88 -4.48
CA PRO A 4 -7.13 7.96 -4.04
C PRO A 4 -8.02 8.64 -3.00
N VAL A 5 -9.32 8.64 -3.23
CA VAL A 5 -10.29 9.32 -2.36
C VAL A 5 -10.40 8.64 -1.00
N SER A 6 -10.25 7.31 -0.96
CA SER A 6 -10.20 6.57 0.30
C SER A 6 -9.04 7.03 1.19
N TRP A 7 -7.88 7.32 0.58
CA TRP A 7 -6.71 7.84 1.30
C TRP A 7 -6.91 9.28 1.77
N LEU A 8 -7.50 10.13 0.93
CA LEU A 8 -7.83 11.51 1.30
C LEU A 8 -8.79 11.58 2.50
N ARG A 9 -9.77 10.66 2.55
CA ARG A 9 -10.74 10.54 3.65
C ARG A 9 -10.12 10.19 5.01
N GLU A 10 -8.94 9.62 5.05
CA GLU A 10 -8.23 9.36 6.31
C GLU A 10 -7.79 10.66 7.00
N TYR A 11 -7.59 11.72 6.22
CA TYR A 11 -7.12 13.01 6.72
C TYR A 11 -8.23 14.04 6.88
N VAL A 12 -9.24 14.02 6.03
CA VAL A 12 -10.34 14.99 6.04
C VAL A 12 -11.68 14.30 5.72
N PRO A 13 -12.76 14.55 6.48
CA PRO A 13 -14.06 14.00 6.17
C PRO A 13 -14.62 14.62 4.88
N LEU A 14 -14.88 13.78 3.87
CA LEU A 14 -15.48 14.21 2.61
C LEU A 14 -16.98 13.90 2.63
N GLU A 15 -17.79 14.89 2.95
CA GLU A 15 -19.26 14.77 3.02
C GLU A 15 -19.95 15.23 1.73
N MET A 16 -19.22 15.99 0.89
CA MET A 16 -19.72 16.50 -0.38
C MET A 16 -19.56 15.47 -1.51
N PRO A 17 -20.38 15.56 -2.59
CA PRO A 17 -20.18 14.79 -3.80
C PRO A 17 -18.81 15.09 -4.45
N LEU A 18 -18.10 14.06 -4.95
CA LEU A 18 -16.79 14.25 -5.58
C LEU A 18 -16.77 15.22 -6.77
N PRO A 19 -17.80 15.26 -7.65
CA PRO A 19 -17.85 16.27 -8.72
C PRO A 19 -17.87 17.71 -8.17
N GLU A 20 -18.59 17.97 -7.08
CA GLU A 20 -18.61 19.28 -6.41
C GLU A 20 -17.24 19.63 -5.83
N LEU A 21 -16.56 18.66 -5.19
CA LEU A 21 -15.21 18.84 -4.68
C LEU A 21 -14.23 19.16 -5.82
N ALA A 22 -14.31 18.43 -6.93
CA ALA A 22 -13.47 18.63 -8.11
C ALA A 22 -13.65 20.04 -8.71
N ASP A 23 -14.88 20.48 -8.89
CA ASP A 23 -15.21 21.83 -9.37
C ASP A 23 -14.69 22.90 -8.40
N ARG A 24 -14.87 22.69 -7.10
CA ARG A 24 -14.43 23.65 -6.08
C ARG A 24 -12.90 23.78 -6.02
N LEU A 25 -12.18 22.66 -6.09
CA LEU A 25 -10.72 22.65 -6.17
C LEU A 25 -10.23 23.37 -7.42
N SER A 26 -10.81 23.07 -8.58
CA SER A 26 -10.41 23.64 -9.87
C SER A 26 -10.56 25.17 -9.92
N VAL A 27 -11.59 25.70 -9.26
CA VAL A 27 -11.81 27.15 -9.22
C VAL A 27 -10.92 27.84 -8.20
N SER A 28 -10.52 27.18 -7.12
CA SER A 28 -9.89 27.81 -5.97
C SER A 28 -8.39 27.55 -5.84
N THR A 29 -7.90 26.37 -6.27
CA THR A 29 -6.61 25.86 -5.80
C THR A 29 -5.78 25.19 -6.88
N ALA A 30 -6.28 24.08 -7.44
CA ALA A 30 -5.60 23.25 -8.41
C ALA A 30 -6.61 22.59 -9.35
N GLU A 31 -6.28 22.52 -10.62
CA GLU A 31 -7.15 21.90 -11.63
C GLU A 31 -7.34 20.42 -11.33
N VAL A 32 -8.59 19.98 -11.30
CA VAL A 32 -8.96 18.57 -11.28
C VAL A 32 -9.38 18.17 -12.70
N GLU A 33 -8.48 17.49 -13.41
CA GLU A 33 -8.69 17.06 -14.79
C GLU A 33 -9.80 16.03 -14.93
N GLY A 34 -10.07 15.26 -13.85
CA GLY A 34 -11.11 14.25 -13.86
C GLY A 34 -11.17 13.41 -12.59
N ILE A 35 -12.19 12.56 -12.56
CA ILE A 35 -12.38 11.53 -11.53
C ILE A 35 -12.36 10.19 -12.23
N GLU A 36 -11.39 9.35 -11.92
CA GLU A 36 -11.35 7.97 -12.41
C GLU A 36 -11.95 7.03 -11.37
N ARG A 37 -12.75 6.07 -11.83
CA ARG A 37 -13.20 4.95 -11.02
C ARG A 37 -12.42 3.71 -11.43
N ARG A 38 -11.87 3.01 -10.45
CA ARG A 38 -11.05 1.81 -10.63
C ARG A 38 -11.58 0.65 -9.80
N GLY A 39 -11.21 -0.55 -10.22
CA GLY A 39 -11.54 -1.77 -9.52
C GLY A 39 -12.84 -2.41 -10.00
N VAL A 40 -13.48 -3.12 -9.11
CA VAL A 40 -14.65 -3.96 -9.40
C VAL A 40 -15.90 -3.10 -9.62
N PRO A 41 -16.77 -3.41 -10.60
CA PRO A 41 -18.06 -2.75 -10.73
C PRO A 41 -18.90 -2.88 -9.44
N ASP A 42 -19.34 -1.75 -8.89
CA ASP A 42 -20.17 -1.70 -7.66
C ASP A 42 -21.63 -1.45 -8.01
N GLU A 43 -22.23 -2.42 -8.65
CA GLU A 43 -23.62 -2.37 -9.10
C GLU A 43 -24.30 -3.70 -8.78
N ASP A 44 -25.61 -3.67 -8.58
CA ASP A 44 -26.46 -4.86 -8.37
C ASP A 44 -25.96 -5.83 -7.28
N GLY A 45 -25.28 -5.30 -6.26
CA GLY A 45 -24.73 -6.13 -5.16
C GLY A 45 -23.48 -6.94 -5.52
N ASN A 46 -22.79 -6.61 -6.61
CA ASN A 46 -21.64 -7.32 -7.12
C ASN A 46 -20.51 -7.47 -6.06
N LEU A 47 -20.23 -6.43 -5.26
CA LEU A 47 -19.22 -6.51 -4.21
C LEU A 47 -19.51 -7.60 -3.18
N GLY A 48 -20.80 -7.92 -2.98
CA GLY A 48 -21.24 -9.02 -2.12
C GLY A 48 -20.80 -10.41 -2.60
N LEU A 49 -20.30 -10.56 -3.82
CA LEU A 49 -19.81 -11.81 -4.38
C LEU A 49 -18.29 -11.98 -4.23
N PHE A 50 -17.59 -11.03 -3.62
CA PHE A 50 -16.17 -11.10 -3.31
C PHE A 50 -15.98 -11.39 -1.83
N ARG A 51 -15.27 -12.47 -1.51
CA ARG A 51 -15.11 -12.98 -0.15
C ARG A 51 -13.66 -13.32 0.17
N VAL A 52 -13.34 -13.27 1.44
CA VAL A 52 -12.16 -13.95 1.97
C VAL A 52 -12.44 -15.45 2.04
N GLY A 53 -11.51 -16.27 1.53
CA GLY A 53 -11.59 -17.72 1.59
C GLY A 53 -10.42 -18.33 2.34
N ARG A 54 -10.65 -19.50 2.97
CA ARG A 54 -9.59 -20.35 3.54
C ARG A 54 -9.45 -21.59 2.69
N VAL A 55 -8.24 -21.82 2.18
CA VAL A 55 -7.92 -23.03 1.43
C VAL A 55 -7.82 -24.21 2.41
N LEU A 56 -8.73 -25.14 2.34
CA LEU A 56 -8.73 -26.35 3.17
C LEU A 56 -7.81 -27.41 2.57
N GLU A 57 -7.89 -27.59 1.26
CA GLU A 57 -7.12 -28.56 0.49
C GLU A 57 -6.66 -27.92 -0.83
N ALA A 58 -5.45 -28.25 -1.26
CA ALA A 58 -4.91 -27.86 -2.56
C ALA A 58 -4.13 -29.05 -3.13
N GLU A 59 -4.68 -29.68 -4.16
CA GLU A 59 -4.13 -30.87 -4.77
C GLU A 59 -3.85 -30.65 -6.26
N LYS A 60 -2.93 -31.42 -6.82
CA LYS A 60 -2.68 -31.39 -8.26
C LYS A 60 -3.93 -31.80 -9.02
N HIS A 61 -4.29 -31.04 -10.05
CA HIS A 61 -5.44 -31.37 -10.89
C HIS A 61 -5.22 -32.71 -11.62
N PRO A 62 -6.21 -33.66 -11.62
CA PRO A 62 -6.03 -35.01 -12.16
C PRO A 62 -5.74 -35.02 -13.67
N ASN A 63 -6.22 -34.03 -14.41
CA ASN A 63 -6.13 -33.99 -15.88
C ASN A 63 -5.31 -32.82 -16.42
N ALA A 64 -4.56 -32.10 -15.55
CA ALA A 64 -3.79 -30.92 -15.98
C ALA A 64 -2.61 -30.64 -15.06
N ASP A 65 -1.37 -30.74 -15.57
CA ASP A 65 -0.14 -30.59 -14.77
C ASP A 65 0.10 -29.17 -14.22
N ARG A 66 -0.53 -28.16 -14.81
CA ARG A 66 -0.34 -26.76 -14.45
C ARG A 66 -1.48 -26.20 -13.59
N LEU A 67 -2.41 -27.05 -13.14
CA LEU A 67 -3.56 -26.62 -12.36
C LEU A 67 -3.59 -27.33 -11.00
N GLN A 68 -4.18 -26.66 -10.02
CA GLN A 68 -4.55 -27.19 -8.72
C GLN A 68 -6.07 -27.29 -8.61
N LEU A 69 -6.52 -28.30 -7.91
CA LEU A 69 -7.89 -28.46 -7.45
C LEU A 69 -7.95 -28.09 -5.97
N CYS A 70 -8.63 -27.00 -5.66
CA CYS A 70 -8.68 -26.45 -4.31
C CYS A 70 -10.05 -26.62 -3.71
N ARG A 71 -10.11 -26.93 -2.41
CA ARG A 71 -11.32 -26.82 -1.59
C ARG A 71 -11.20 -25.58 -0.72
N VAL A 72 -12.11 -24.64 -0.90
CA VAL A 72 -12.03 -23.31 -0.27
C VAL A 72 -13.30 -23.07 0.53
N ASP A 73 -13.11 -22.82 1.83
CA ASP A 73 -14.16 -22.32 2.71
C ASP A 73 -14.33 -20.81 2.48
N VAL A 74 -15.54 -20.38 2.15
CA VAL A 74 -15.91 -18.98 1.93
C VAL A 74 -16.96 -18.51 2.93
N GLY A 75 -17.11 -19.21 4.06
CA GLY A 75 -18.06 -18.89 5.14
C GLY A 75 -19.51 -19.27 4.86
N GLU A 76 -19.80 -20.08 3.84
CA GLU A 76 -21.17 -20.45 3.43
C GLU A 76 -21.55 -21.92 3.77
N GLY A 77 -20.82 -22.54 4.68
CA GLY A 77 -21.07 -23.92 5.12
C GLY A 77 -20.24 -24.95 4.36
N ASP A 78 -20.59 -25.31 3.14
CA ASP A 78 -19.84 -26.28 2.34
C ASP A 78 -18.67 -25.60 1.60
N ALA A 79 -17.49 -26.22 1.67
CA ALA A 79 -16.32 -25.74 0.95
C ALA A 79 -16.51 -25.85 -0.56
N ARG A 80 -16.19 -24.79 -1.28
CA ARG A 80 -16.29 -24.71 -2.74
C ARG A 80 -15.09 -25.37 -3.40
N GLN A 81 -15.32 -26.10 -4.48
CA GLN A 81 -14.26 -26.59 -5.34
C GLN A 81 -13.88 -25.53 -6.37
N ILE A 82 -12.63 -25.12 -6.40
CA ILE A 82 -12.11 -24.11 -7.32
C ILE A 82 -10.85 -24.65 -8.02
N VAL A 83 -10.79 -24.50 -9.32
CA VAL A 83 -9.60 -24.82 -10.11
C VAL A 83 -8.74 -23.59 -10.23
N CYS A 84 -7.47 -23.67 -9.83
CA CYS A 84 -6.53 -22.55 -9.84
C CYS A 84 -5.25 -22.90 -10.60
N GLY A 85 -4.69 -21.92 -11.34
CA GLY A 85 -3.43 -22.06 -12.07
C GLY A 85 -2.19 -21.63 -11.31
N ALA A 86 -2.36 -20.92 -10.18
CA ALA A 86 -1.26 -20.42 -9.36
C ALA A 86 -0.74 -21.51 -8.40
N TRP A 87 0.54 -21.41 -8.02
CA TRP A 87 1.24 -22.36 -7.13
C TRP A 87 1.93 -21.67 -5.94
N ASN A 88 1.68 -20.39 -5.73
CA ASN A 88 2.27 -19.60 -4.64
C ASN A 88 1.54 -19.75 -3.30
N PHE A 89 0.60 -20.70 -3.19
CA PHE A 89 -0.17 -20.98 -1.99
C PHE A 89 -0.43 -22.47 -1.81
N GLY A 90 -0.95 -22.87 -0.65
CA GLY A 90 -1.33 -24.24 -0.34
C GLY A 90 -2.44 -24.29 0.72
N ALA A 91 -2.70 -25.49 1.26
CA ALA A 91 -3.64 -25.66 2.35
C ALA A 91 -3.31 -24.78 3.56
N GLY A 92 -4.32 -24.19 4.17
CA GLY A 92 -4.20 -23.21 5.26
C GLY A 92 -4.09 -21.75 4.81
N ALA A 93 -3.83 -21.47 3.53
CA ALA A 93 -3.72 -20.09 3.03
C ALA A 93 -5.08 -19.37 3.07
N THR A 94 -5.03 -18.09 3.41
CA THR A 94 -6.16 -17.17 3.29
C THR A 94 -6.04 -16.45 1.94
N VAL A 95 -7.11 -16.45 1.14
CA VAL A 95 -7.10 -15.99 -0.25
C VAL A 95 -8.31 -15.12 -0.56
N ALA A 96 -8.19 -14.29 -1.59
CA ALA A 96 -9.31 -13.54 -2.15
C ALA A 96 -10.07 -14.43 -3.14
N VAL A 97 -11.40 -14.46 -3.02
CA VAL A 97 -12.28 -15.32 -3.85
C VAL A 97 -13.41 -14.49 -4.45
N ALA A 98 -13.65 -14.68 -5.76
CA ALA A 98 -14.88 -14.24 -6.41
C ALA A 98 -15.81 -15.44 -6.65
N LEU A 99 -17.07 -15.26 -6.27
CA LEU A 99 -18.13 -16.25 -6.40
C LEU A 99 -18.77 -16.23 -7.79
N PRO A 100 -19.43 -17.29 -8.25
CA PRO A 100 -20.21 -17.27 -9.48
C PRO A 100 -21.25 -16.14 -9.48
N GLY A 101 -21.36 -15.43 -10.60
CA GLY A 101 -22.15 -14.22 -10.75
C GLY A 101 -21.34 -12.92 -10.63
N ALA A 102 -20.16 -12.97 -9.99
CA ALA A 102 -19.31 -11.81 -9.84
C ALA A 102 -18.86 -11.27 -11.21
N ARG A 103 -18.88 -9.93 -11.32
CA ARG A 103 -18.37 -9.18 -12.47
C ARG A 103 -17.01 -8.58 -12.11
N LEU A 104 -15.99 -8.94 -12.88
CA LEU A 104 -14.64 -8.41 -12.75
C LEU A 104 -14.47 -7.12 -13.56
N PRO A 105 -13.43 -6.30 -13.28
CA PRO A 105 -13.01 -5.25 -14.18
C PRO A 105 -12.86 -5.76 -15.62
N GLY A 106 -13.19 -4.93 -16.62
CA GLY A 106 -13.20 -5.36 -18.03
C GLY A 106 -14.44 -6.16 -18.46
N GLY A 107 -15.41 -6.37 -17.56
CA GLY A 107 -16.73 -6.92 -17.89
C GLY A 107 -16.83 -8.45 -17.90
N LEU A 108 -15.80 -9.17 -17.48
CA LEU A 108 -15.85 -10.63 -17.33
C LEU A 108 -16.84 -10.98 -16.19
N GLN A 109 -17.90 -11.74 -16.49
CA GLN A 109 -18.79 -12.31 -15.51
C GLN A 109 -18.39 -13.76 -15.22
N LEU A 110 -18.20 -14.07 -13.93
CA LEU A 110 -17.84 -15.40 -13.50
C LEU A 110 -19.06 -16.33 -13.50
N GLU A 111 -18.85 -17.51 -14.05
CA GLU A 111 -19.85 -18.59 -14.04
C GLU A 111 -19.22 -19.86 -13.47
N GLN A 112 -20.04 -20.70 -12.86
CA GLN A 112 -19.64 -22.05 -12.54
C GLN A 112 -19.34 -22.79 -13.84
N ARG A 113 -18.13 -23.34 -13.96
CA ARG A 113 -17.69 -23.99 -15.20
C ARG A 113 -16.84 -25.23 -14.95
N LYS A 114 -16.80 -26.12 -15.94
CA LYS A 114 -15.86 -27.24 -15.93
C LYS A 114 -14.53 -26.86 -16.56
N VAL A 115 -13.45 -27.05 -15.83
CA VAL A 115 -12.08 -26.82 -16.28
C VAL A 115 -11.36 -28.18 -16.34
N ARG A 116 -11.03 -28.64 -17.55
CA ARG A 116 -10.41 -29.94 -17.79
C ARG A 116 -11.12 -31.15 -17.14
N GLY A 117 -12.46 -31.06 -17.05
CA GLY A 117 -13.31 -32.11 -16.49
C GLY A 117 -13.77 -31.87 -15.05
N GLU A 118 -13.04 -31.10 -14.27
CA GLU A 118 -13.37 -30.75 -12.90
C GLU A 118 -14.20 -29.45 -12.81
N LEU A 119 -15.16 -29.43 -11.87
CA LEU A 119 -16.00 -28.27 -11.64
C LEU A 119 -15.23 -27.19 -10.92
N SER A 120 -15.28 -25.93 -11.42
CA SER A 120 -14.81 -24.75 -10.70
C SER A 120 -16.01 -23.89 -10.31
N ASP A 121 -16.23 -23.72 -9.02
CA ASP A 121 -17.33 -22.97 -8.42
C ASP A 121 -16.85 -21.67 -7.79
N GLY A 122 -16.22 -20.82 -8.62
CA GLY A 122 -15.60 -19.55 -8.25
C GLY A 122 -14.20 -19.41 -8.81
N MET A 123 -13.52 -18.35 -8.37
CA MET A 123 -12.17 -17.98 -8.79
C MET A 123 -11.37 -17.44 -7.61
N ILE A 124 -10.15 -17.97 -7.40
CA ILE A 124 -9.19 -17.38 -6.49
C ILE A 124 -8.46 -16.27 -7.26
N LEU A 125 -8.39 -15.07 -6.70
CA LEU A 125 -8.05 -13.85 -7.42
C LEU A 125 -6.57 -13.49 -7.34
N ALA A 126 -6.00 -13.06 -8.46
CA ALA A 126 -4.78 -12.28 -8.53
C ALA A 126 -5.08 -10.78 -8.40
N GLU A 127 -4.07 -9.95 -8.17
CA GLU A 127 -4.24 -8.51 -7.96
C GLU A 127 -4.73 -7.75 -9.20
N ASP A 128 -4.21 -8.13 -10.35
CA ASP A 128 -4.57 -7.52 -11.64
C ASP A 128 -6.01 -7.80 -12.05
N GLU A 129 -6.59 -8.92 -11.60
CA GLU A 129 -7.97 -9.29 -11.92
C GLU A 129 -9.00 -8.38 -11.25
N VAL A 130 -8.61 -7.64 -10.22
CA VAL A 130 -9.44 -6.65 -9.50
C VAL A 130 -8.80 -5.25 -9.47
N GLU A 131 -7.80 -5.01 -10.33
CA GLU A 131 -7.08 -3.72 -10.47
C GLU A 131 -6.40 -3.20 -9.19
N LEU A 132 -6.08 -4.08 -8.24
CA LEU A 132 -5.33 -3.76 -7.03
C LEU A 132 -3.82 -3.70 -7.26
N GLY A 133 -3.34 -4.28 -8.34
CA GLY A 133 -1.94 -4.34 -8.72
C GLY A 133 -1.76 -4.72 -10.18
N SER A 134 -0.53 -4.99 -10.57
CA SER A 134 -0.17 -5.49 -11.92
C SER A 134 0.46 -6.89 -11.87
N ASP A 135 0.53 -7.50 -10.70
CA ASP A 135 1.13 -8.83 -10.54
C ASP A 135 0.12 -9.92 -10.91
N HIS A 136 0.47 -10.72 -11.91
CA HIS A 136 -0.25 -11.89 -12.38
C HIS A 136 0.55 -13.20 -12.17
N SER A 137 1.66 -13.13 -11.47
CA SER A 137 2.52 -14.29 -11.25
C SER A 137 1.94 -15.31 -10.27
N GLY A 138 0.96 -14.89 -9.45
CA GLY A 138 0.28 -15.68 -8.45
C GLY A 138 -1.03 -15.06 -8.00
N ILE A 139 -1.69 -15.74 -7.07
CA ILE A 139 -2.91 -15.21 -6.44
C ILE A 139 -2.58 -14.35 -5.20
N MET A 140 -3.53 -13.53 -4.77
CA MET A 140 -3.42 -12.76 -3.52
C MET A 140 -3.49 -13.69 -2.31
N VAL A 141 -2.39 -13.75 -1.55
CA VAL A 141 -2.37 -14.38 -0.22
C VAL A 141 -2.56 -13.26 0.82
N LEU A 142 -3.60 -13.41 1.63
CA LEU A 142 -4.00 -12.44 2.63
C LEU A 142 -3.48 -12.84 4.02
N PRO A 143 -3.41 -11.91 4.98
CA PRO A 143 -3.24 -12.23 6.39
C PRO A 143 -4.36 -13.17 6.87
N GLU A 144 -4.20 -13.73 8.07
CA GLU A 144 -5.24 -14.56 8.65
C GLU A 144 -6.51 -13.74 8.96
N ILE A 145 -7.57 -13.99 8.19
CA ILE A 145 -8.88 -13.33 8.29
C ILE A 145 -9.95 -14.43 8.24
N GLU A 146 -11.06 -14.20 8.91
CA GLU A 146 -12.19 -15.13 8.98
C GLU A 146 -12.76 -15.40 7.57
N PRO A 147 -12.93 -16.65 7.15
CA PRO A 147 -13.57 -16.98 5.89
C PRO A 147 -14.99 -16.42 5.79
N GLY A 148 -15.39 -15.97 4.62
CA GLY A 148 -16.69 -15.35 4.40
C GLY A 148 -16.72 -13.84 4.65
N THR A 149 -15.68 -13.25 5.26
CA THR A 149 -15.58 -11.80 5.38
C THR A 149 -15.70 -11.15 4.00
N PRO A 150 -16.55 -10.10 3.82
CA PRO A 150 -16.60 -9.36 2.58
C PRO A 150 -15.22 -8.83 2.19
N LEU A 151 -14.77 -9.12 0.99
CA LEU A 151 -13.42 -8.72 0.58
C LEU A 151 -13.25 -7.20 0.52
N GLY A 152 -14.35 -6.45 0.27
CA GLY A 152 -14.36 -4.99 0.29
C GLY A 152 -14.09 -4.37 1.67
N ASP A 153 -14.28 -5.13 2.77
CA ASP A 153 -13.94 -4.69 4.13
C ASP A 153 -12.43 -4.81 4.42
N VAL A 154 -11.71 -5.56 3.57
CA VAL A 154 -10.28 -5.87 3.73
C VAL A 154 -9.42 -5.14 2.72
N LEU A 155 -9.91 -5.01 1.49
CA LEU A 155 -9.18 -4.45 0.35
C LEU A 155 -10.04 -3.39 -0.36
N PRO A 156 -9.45 -2.32 -0.89
CA PRO A 156 -10.17 -1.28 -1.64
C PRO A 156 -10.54 -1.80 -3.02
N LEU A 157 -11.56 -2.67 -3.09
CA LEU A 157 -12.04 -3.26 -4.35
C LEU A 157 -12.61 -2.22 -5.31
N VAL A 158 -13.04 -1.07 -4.80
CA VAL A 158 -13.50 0.08 -5.58
C VAL A 158 -12.76 1.30 -5.06
N GLU A 159 -12.19 2.05 -5.97
CA GLU A 159 -11.50 3.30 -5.65
C GLU A 159 -11.89 4.40 -6.63
N GLU A 160 -12.14 5.58 -6.12
CA GLU A 160 -12.25 6.80 -6.89
C GLU A 160 -10.95 7.59 -6.76
N VAL A 161 -10.42 8.06 -7.88
CA VAL A 161 -9.13 8.74 -7.94
C VAL A 161 -9.32 10.11 -8.56
N LEU A 162 -9.00 11.17 -7.81
CA LEU A 162 -8.94 12.52 -8.35
C LEU A 162 -7.63 12.70 -9.14
N LEU A 163 -7.75 13.22 -10.35
CA LEU A 163 -6.60 13.61 -11.17
C LEU A 163 -6.33 15.09 -10.95
N VAL A 164 -5.37 15.40 -10.07
CA VAL A 164 -5.07 16.77 -9.65
C VAL A 164 -3.79 17.26 -10.34
N GLU A 165 -3.87 18.40 -11.02
CA GLU A 165 -2.71 19.10 -11.57
C GLU A 165 -2.32 20.25 -10.65
N SER A 166 -1.16 20.12 -9.97
CA SER A 166 -0.63 21.18 -9.12
C SER A 166 0.19 22.17 -9.94
N THR A 167 0.00 23.46 -9.69
CA THR A 167 0.82 24.51 -10.27
C THR A 167 2.18 24.62 -9.56
N GLY A 168 3.22 25.10 -10.26
CA GLY A 168 4.58 25.18 -9.73
C GLY A 168 4.76 26.02 -8.46
N ASN A 169 3.79 26.87 -8.13
CA ASN A 169 3.76 27.68 -6.89
C ASN A 169 3.00 26.99 -5.73
N ARG A 170 2.45 25.79 -5.95
CA ARG A 170 1.73 25.02 -4.94
C ARG A 170 2.32 23.61 -4.80
N PRO A 171 3.62 23.47 -4.45
CA PRO A 171 4.26 22.17 -4.25
C PRO A 171 3.63 21.39 -3.08
N ASP A 172 3.00 22.07 -2.12
CA ASP A 172 2.24 21.48 -1.03
C ASP A 172 1.10 20.56 -1.50
N LEU A 173 0.59 20.74 -2.72
CA LEU A 173 -0.45 19.90 -3.31
C LEU A 173 0.10 18.62 -4.00
N LEU A 174 1.41 18.39 -3.93
CA LEU A 174 2.02 17.16 -4.42
C LEU A 174 1.92 15.99 -3.42
N SER A 175 1.24 16.20 -2.28
CA SER A 175 0.95 15.14 -1.31
C SER A 175 -0.53 15.05 -0.98
N VAL A 176 -0.95 13.84 -0.55
CA VAL A 176 -2.35 13.61 -0.15
C VAL A 176 -2.71 14.45 1.07
N TYR A 177 -1.79 14.58 2.04
CA TYR A 177 -2.01 15.42 3.22
C TYR A 177 -2.08 16.92 2.88
N GLY A 178 -1.25 17.37 1.93
CA GLY A 178 -1.31 18.76 1.45
C GLY A 178 -2.65 19.09 0.80
N LEU A 179 -3.17 18.17 -0.04
CA LEU A 179 -4.51 18.32 -0.60
C LEU A 179 -5.59 18.26 0.48
N ALA A 180 -5.45 17.39 1.50
CA ALA A 180 -6.39 17.31 2.62
C ALA A 180 -6.45 18.63 3.41
N ARG A 181 -5.31 19.31 3.62
CA ARG A 181 -5.26 20.64 4.25
C ARG A 181 -6.05 21.68 3.46
N GLU A 182 -5.90 21.67 2.14
CA GLU A 182 -6.62 22.58 1.27
C GLU A 182 -8.13 22.33 1.30
N VAL A 183 -8.54 21.06 1.20
CA VAL A 183 -9.96 20.67 1.31
C VAL A 183 -10.53 21.07 2.66
N ALA A 184 -9.81 20.82 3.75
CA ALA A 184 -10.22 21.22 5.10
C ALA A 184 -10.43 22.72 5.19
N ALA A 185 -9.53 23.54 4.61
CA ALA A 185 -9.64 24.99 4.60
C ALA A 185 -10.81 25.50 3.72
N LEU A 186 -11.04 24.88 2.56
CA LEU A 186 -12.12 25.28 1.63
C LEU A 186 -13.53 25.04 2.17
N TYR A 187 -13.69 24.00 2.99
CA TYR A 187 -14.99 23.56 3.51
C TYR A 187 -15.13 23.71 5.02
N ASP A 188 -14.16 24.34 5.70
CA ASP A 188 -14.13 24.48 7.17
C ASP A 188 -14.30 23.15 7.92
N LEU A 189 -13.56 22.13 7.45
CA LEU A 189 -13.60 20.79 8.01
C LEU A 189 -12.44 20.52 8.97
N SER A 190 -12.63 19.55 9.86
CA SER A 190 -11.55 19.08 10.73
C SER A 190 -10.49 18.31 9.93
N LEU A 191 -9.21 18.66 10.15
CA LEU A 191 -8.07 17.94 9.59
C LEU A 191 -7.49 16.99 10.65
N SER A 192 -7.24 15.75 10.27
CA SER A 192 -6.52 14.80 11.11
C SER A 192 -5.08 15.25 11.36
N ALA A 193 -4.51 14.88 12.51
CA ALA A 193 -3.11 15.19 12.80
C ALA A 193 -2.19 14.55 11.73
N MET A 194 -1.11 15.27 11.40
CA MET A 194 -0.10 14.76 10.48
C MET A 194 0.48 13.45 11.04
N PRO A 195 0.56 12.37 10.23
CA PRO A 195 1.24 11.15 10.63
C PRO A 195 2.71 11.41 11.00
N GLY A 196 3.27 10.63 11.93
CA GLY A 196 4.70 10.70 12.27
C GLY A 196 5.10 11.77 13.29
N GLY A 197 4.16 12.57 13.81
CA GLY A 197 4.44 13.61 14.81
C GLY A 197 4.79 13.11 16.22
N GLN A 198 4.97 11.81 16.41
CA GLN A 198 5.36 11.23 17.71
C GLN A 198 6.87 11.37 17.94
N SER A 199 7.26 11.63 19.19
CA SER A 199 8.67 11.65 19.58
C SER A 199 9.32 10.30 19.27
N LEU A 200 10.41 10.33 18.52
CA LEU A 200 11.14 9.14 18.06
C LEU A 200 12.00 8.48 19.15
N GLY A 201 11.94 8.97 20.38
CA GLY A 201 12.76 8.48 21.49
C GLY A 201 14.17 9.09 21.53
N PRO A 202 15.00 8.68 22.49
CA PRO A 202 16.35 9.22 22.61
C PRO A 202 17.24 8.79 21.46
N VAL A 203 18.09 9.70 21.02
CA VAL A 203 19.18 9.42 20.09
C VAL A 203 20.14 8.42 20.75
N SER A 204 20.48 7.33 20.08
CA SER A 204 21.47 6.37 20.58
C SER A 204 22.83 6.61 19.91
N ASP A 205 23.90 6.54 20.70
CA ASP A 205 25.26 6.75 20.22
C ASP A 205 25.74 5.61 19.29
N GLY A 206 26.24 5.99 18.10
CA GLY A 206 27.39 5.34 17.57
C GLY A 206 27.24 3.98 16.89
N GLN A 207 26.23 3.75 16.04
CA GLN A 207 26.28 2.57 15.15
C GLN A 207 26.66 2.91 13.69
N VAL A 208 26.56 4.16 13.31
CA VAL A 208 26.97 4.65 11.99
C VAL A 208 27.50 6.07 12.15
N ASP A 209 28.66 6.34 11.59
CA ASP A 209 29.24 7.68 11.54
C ASP A 209 28.65 8.42 10.33
N VAL A 210 28.11 9.61 10.57
CA VAL A 210 27.57 10.49 9.52
C VAL A 210 28.40 11.76 9.47
N THR A 211 28.97 12.07 8.30
CA THR A 211 29.69 13.32 8.06
C THR A 211 28.94 14.13 7.02
N VAL A 212 28.70 15.40 7.28
CA VAL A 212 28.12 16.34 6.33
C VAL A 212 29.21 17.30 5.87
N ASP A 213 29.64 17.16 4.61
CA ASP A 213 30.73 17.97 4.03
C ASP A 213 30.30 19.40 3.67
N ASP A 214 29.02 19.59 3.35
CA ASP A 214 28.46 20.90 3.00
C ASP A 214 27.21 21.21 3.84
N PHE A 215 27.42 21.90 4.94
CA PHE A 215 26.32 22.35 5.82
C PHE A 215 25.47 23.48 5.24
N VAL A 216 25.90 24.12 4.15
CA VAL A 216 25.06 25.12 3.45
C VAL A 216 24.04 24.43 2.58
N GLY A 217 24.46 23.39 1.86
CA GLY A 217 23.59 22.56 1.01
C GLY A 217 22.75 21.56 1.79
N CYS A 218 23.27 21.03 2.90
CA CYS A 218 22.59 20.08 3.76
C CYS A 218 22.76 20.47 5.24
N PRO A 219 21.98 21.43 5.77
CA PRO A 219 22.16 21.93 7.14
C PRO A 219 21.77 20.90 8.21
N ARG A 220 21.05 19.84 7.86
CA ARG A 220 20.66 18.77 8.78
C ARG A 220 20.52 17.44 8.05
N TYR A 221 21.07 16.40 8.63
CA TYR A 221 20.88 15.01 8.18
C TYR A 221 20.49 14.13 9.36
N ILE A 222 19.50 13.25 9.18
CA ILE A 222 19.08 12.27 10.17
C ILE A 222 19.19 10.89 9.53
N GLY A 223 20.03 10.03 10.10
CA GLY A 223 20.15 8.63 9.71
C GLY A 223 19.44 7.73 10.73
N ARG A 224 18.77 6.69 10.26
CA ARG A 224 18.13 5.67 11.09
C ARG A 224 18.49 4.28 10.60
N VAL A 225 18.94 3.43 11.50
CA VAL A 225 19.34 2.05 11.19
C VAL A 225 18.21 1.11 11.56
N PHE A 226 17.79 0.31 10.61
CA PHE A 226 16.84 -0.79 10.82
C PHE A 226 17.60 -2.11 10.67
N ARG A 227 17.37 -3.05 11.60
CA ARG A 227 17.99 -4.37 11.58
C ARG A 227 16.93 -5.45 11.46
N ASP A 228 17.34 -6.64 11.06
CA ASP A 228 16.48 -7.81 10.95
C ASP A 228 15.28 -7.59 9.99
N LEU A 229 15.47 -6.79 8.92
CA LEU A 229 14.50 -6.59 7.88
C LEU A 229 14.58 -7.70 6.84
N SER A 230 13.41 -8.18 6.43
CA SER A 230 13.28 -9.06 5.28
C SER A 230 12.76 -8.25 4.08
N VAL A 231 13.57 -8.16 3.02
CA VAL A 231 13.14 -7.52 1.78
C VAL A 231 12.22 -8.46 1.02
N GLY A 232 11.03 -7.99 0.67
CA GLY A 232 10.01 -8.80 -0.01
C GLY A 232 8.91 -7.94 -0.62
N GLN A 233 7.83 -8.57 -1.03
CA GLN A 233 6.64 -7.84 -1.51
C GLN A 233 5.98 -7.08 -0.36
N SER A 234 5.50 -5.89 -0.66
CA SER A 234 4.66 -5.11 0.26
C SER A 234 3.33 -5.79 0.54
N PRO A 235 2.68 -5.52 1.69
CA PRO A 235 1.31 -5.94 1.91
C PRO A 235 0.37 -5.46 0.80
N VAL A 236 -0.66 -6.22 0.49
CA VAL A 236 -1.60 -5.94 -0.62
C VAL A 236 -2.20 -4.53 -0.51
N TRP A 237 -2.57 -4.10 0.70
CA TRP A 237 -3.14 -2.77 0.91
C TRP A 237 -2.20 -1.62 0.48
N LEU A 238 -0.89 -1.78 0.75
CA LEU A 238 0.11 -0.77 0.37
C LEU A 238 0.32 -0.76 -1.15
N ARG A 239 0.40 -1.95 -1.76
CA ARG A 239 0.51 -2.08 -3.22
C ARG A 239 -0.70 -1.49 -3.94
N ALA A 240 -1.92 -1.78 -3.45
CA ALA A 240 -3.15 -1.22 -4.00
C ALA A 240 -3.17 0.31 -3.91
N ARG A 241 -2.78 0.87 -2.76
CA ARG A 241 -2.72 2.32 -2.54
C ARG A 241 -1.73 3.01 -3.47
N LEU A 242 -0.51 2.48 -3.60
CA LEU A 242 0.49 2.99 -4.53
C LEU A 242 0.03 2.88 -5.99
N THR A 243 -0.55 1.75 -6.37
CA THR A 243 -1.09 1.53 -7.73
C THR A 243 -2.17 2.55 -8.07
N ASN A 244 -3.09 2.81 -7.15
CA ASN A 244 -4.14 3.81 -7.33
C ASN A 244 -3.58 5.24 -7.37
N ALA A 245 -2.51 5.50 -6.66
CA ALA A 245 -1.76 6.76 -6.74
C ALA A 245 -0.84 6.86 -7.97
N GLY A 246 -0.84 5.85 -8.86
CA GLY A 246 -0.08 5.85 -10.11
C GLY A 246 1.38 5.41 -9.97
N MET A 247 1.77 4.82 -8.84
CA MET A 247 3.12 4.29 -8.62
C MET A 247 3.13 2.76 -8.71
N ARG A 248 4.18 2.24 -9.34
CA ARG A 248 4.39 0.79 -9.41
C ARG A 248 5.04 0.29 -8.12
N PRO A 249 4.43 -0.68 -7.41
CA PRO A 249 5.07 -1.34 -6.28
C PRO A 249 6.32 -2.12 -6.71
N ILE A 250 7.36 -2.12 -5.86
CA ILE A 250 8.65 -2.77 -6.13
C ILE A 250 9.00 -3.74 -5.01
N SER A 251 9.15 -3.23 -3.79
CA SER A 251 9.44 -4.01 -2.58
C SER A 251 8.99 -3.24 -1.36
N ASN A 252 8.78 -3.92 -0.24
CA ASN A 252 8.33 -3.30 1.01
C ASN A 252 9.18 -2.09 1.43
N VAL A 253 10.50 -2.14 1.22
CA VAL A 253 11.41 -1.02 1.56
C VAL A 253 11.18 0.18 0.65
N VAL A 254 11.15 -0.04 -0.68
CA VAL A 254 10.94 1.03 -1.66
C VAL A 254 9.52 1.59 -1.56
N ASP A 255 8.54 0.71 -1.41
CA ASP A 255 7.13 1.09 -1.39
C ASP A 255 6.78 1.94 -0.18
N VAL A 256 7.38 1.65 0.98
CA VAL A 256 7.24 2.48 2.18
C VAL A 256 7.77 3.90 1.94
N THR A 257 8.93 4.06 1.29
CA THR A 257 9.45 5.41 0.97
C THR A 257 8.55 6.16 -0.01
N ASN A 258 8.02 5.46 -1.02
CA ASN A 258 7.07 6.01 -1.98
C ASN A 258 5.74 6.40 -1.31
N TYR A 259 5.26 5.56 -0.39
CA TYR A 259 4.06 5.85 0.40
C TYR A 259 4.22 7.13 1.22
N VAL A 260 5.32 7.26 1.98
CA VAL A 260 5.58 8.46 2.80
C VAL A 260 5.73 9.71 1.93
N MET A 261 6.41 9.60 0.79
CA MET A 261 6.54 10.69 -0.18
C MET A 261 5.17 11.16 -0.68
N LEU A 262 4.30 10.25 -1.12
CA LEU A 262 2.96 10.60 -1.60
C LEU A 262 2.05 11.09 -0.48
N ALA A 263 2.19 10.56 0.74
CA ALA A 263 1.39 10.97 1.88
C ALA A 263 1.71 12.40 2.32
N LEU A 264 3.00 12.75 2.42
CA LEU A 264 3.48 13.90 3.20
C LEU A 264 4.43 14.82 2.45
N ALA A 265 4.97 14.43 1.28
CA ALA A 265 5.97 15.22 0.60
C ALA A 265 5.48 16.67 0.41
N ASP A 266 6.35 17.59 0.70
CA ASP A 266 6.20 19.03 0.50
C ASP A 266 5.20 19.78 1.39
N VAL A 267 4.64 19.14 2.42
CA VAL A 267 3.71 19.84 3.32
C VAL A 267 4.40 20.96 4.10
N ASP A 268 5.71 20.88 4.29
CA ASP A 268 6.42 21.94 5.02
C ASP A 268 7.93 22.06 4.74
N LEU A 269 8.34 22.05 3.46
CA LEU A 269 9.75 22.31 3.10
C LEU A 269 10.26 23.68 3.59
N ARG A 270 9.38 24.59 3.96
CA ARG A 270 9.79 25.87 4.57
C ARG A 270 10.24 25.72 6.02
N HIS A 271 9.91 24.62 6.70
CA HIS A 271 10.39 24.28 8.05
C HIS A 271 11.39 23.11 8.02
N LEU A 272 11.51 22.43 6.91
CA LEU A 272 12.58 21.46 6.63
C LEU A 272 13.70 22.22 5.89
N GLU A 273 14.45 23.05 6.59
CA GLU A 273 15.79 23.40 6.14
C GLU A 273 16.47 22.08 5.76
N ALA A 274 16.74 21.87 4.48
CA ALA A 274 17.24 20.67 3.82
C ALA A 274 17.52 19.48 4.75
N VAL A 275 16.48 18.72 5.09
CA VAL A 275 16.63 17.50 5.87
C VAL A 275 16.87 16.35 4.92
N GLY A 276 18.12 15.94 4.80
CA GLY A 276 18.46 14.67 4.19
C GLY A 276 18.08 13.55 5.15
N VAL A 277 17.11 12.71 4.79
CA VAL A 277 16.77 11.55 5.59
C VAL A 277 17.25 10.29 4.88
N GLY A 278 18.20 9.60 5.47
CA GLY A 278 18.74 8.34 4.98
C GLY A 278 18.25 7.15 5.81
N VAL A 279 17.76 6.12 5.17
CA VAL A 279 17.55 4.80 5.76
C VAL A 279 18.75 3.94 5.39
N LEU A 280 19.63 3.66 6.37
CA LEU A 280 20.70 2.69 6.21
C LEU A 280 20.15 1.30 6.58
N LEU A 281 19.99 0.45 5.59
CA LEU A 281 19.67 -0.96 5.79
C LEU A 281 20.96 -1.72 6.07
N GLY A 282 21.10 -2.25 7.28
CA GLY A 282 22.14 -3.23 7.59
C GLY A 282 21.76 -4.57 6.96
N LEU A 283 22.15 -4.81 5.72
CA LEU A 283 22.08 -6.12 5.09
C LEU A 283 23.32 -6.91 5.52
N GLU A 284 23.17 -7.87 6.43
CA GLU A 284 24.31 -8.70 6.87
C GLU A 284 24.87 -9.62 5.78
N HIS A 285 24.29 -9.67 4.57
CA HIS A 285 24.70 -10.53 3.45
C HIS A 285 24.50 -9.90 2.06
N ALA A 286 24.75 -8.60 1.89
CA ALA A 286 24.80 -8.02 0.53
C ALA A 286 26.17 -8.31 -0.09
N THR A 287 26.21 -9.18 -1.10
CA THR A 287 27.46 -9.52 -1.83
C THR A 287 27.76 -8.60 -3.01
N ASP A 288 26.91 -7.62 -3.34
CA ASP A 288 27.12 -6.68 -4.44
C ASP A 288 26.92 -5.23 -4.02
N ALA A 289 27.95 -4.41 -4.30
CA ALA A 289 28.02 -2.99 -3.93
C ALA A 289 27.02 -2.08 -4.68
N GLU A 290 26.39 -2.52 -5.76
CA GLU A 290 25.41 -1.75 -6.53
C GLU A 290 24.01 -1.71 -5.85
N GLU A 291 23.67 -2.68 -5.00
CA GLU A 291 22.38 -2.68 -4.27
C GLU A 291 22.41 -1.77 -3.01
N ALA A 292 23.57 -1.38 -2.53
CA ALA A 292 23.74 -0.55 -1.32
C ALA A 292 23.44 0.94 -1.55
N GLU A 293 23.38 1.42 -2.79
CA GLU A 293 23.24 2.84 -3.12
C GLU A 293 21.77 3.33 -3.19
N VAL A 294 20.79 2.44 -2.99
CA VAL A 294 19.37 2.76 -3.26
C VAL A 294 18.57 3.16 -2.02
N ALA A 295 19.12 3.23 -0.82
CA ALA A 295 18.28 3.33 0.36
C ALA A 295 18.54 4.55 1.25
N ALA A 296 18.13 5.73 0.84
CA ALA A 296 18.07 6.87 1.74
C ALA A 296 16.71 7.58 1.63
N ARG A 297 15.70 7.21 2.44
CA ARG A 297 14.45 8.01 2.60
C ARG A 297 13.67 7.64 3.87
N VAL A 298 12.83 8.57 4.31
CA VAL A 298 12.07 8.59 5.57
C VAL A 298 11.08 7.45 5.68
N VAL A 299 11.01 6.82 6.84
CA VAL A 299 10.01 5.81 7.18
C VAL A 299 9.20 6.29 8.39
N ASP A 300 7.88 6.44 8.22
CA ASP A 300 6.91 6.74 9.26
C ASP A 300 6.52 5.48 10.06
N ALA A 301 5.94 5.65 11.25
CA ALA A 301 5.47 4.56 12.12
C ALA A 301 4.41 3.66 11.46
N ALA A 302 3.52 4.22 10.63
CA ALA A 302 2.57 3.44 9.83
C ALA A 302 3.25 2.57 8.77
N ALA A 303 4.38 3.05 8.24
CA ALA A 303 5.17 2.33 7.27
C ALA A 303 5.96 1.16 7.89
N LEU A 304 6.30 1.23 9.18
CA LEU A 304 6.93 0.12 9.92
C LEU A 304 6.01 -1.09 10.08
N ASP A 305 4.70 -0.89 10.18
CA ASP A 305 3.73 -1.99 10.19
C ASP A 305 3.62 -2.69 8.82
N ALA A 306 3.99 -2.01 7.72
CA ALA A 306 4.04 -2.58 6.39
C ALA A 306 5.31 -3.40 6.10
N LEU A 307 6.37 -3.19 6.88
CA LEU A 307 7.55 -4.03 6.83
C LEU A 307 7.25 -5.30 7.63
N ASP A 308 7.29 -6.47 6.99
CA ASP A 308 7.17 -7.76 7.68
C ASP A 308 8.42 -8.01 8.54
N LEU A 309 8.33 -7.60 9.80
CA LEU A 309 9.41 -7.73 10.78
C LEU A 309 9.37 -9.07 11.53
N GLY A 310 8.90 -10.12 10.88
CA GLY A 310 8.96 -11.52 11.34
C GLY A 310 8.63 -11.74 12.82
N GLY A 311 7.38 -11.99 13.18
CA GLY A 311 6.91 -12.69 14.40
C GLY A 311 7.35 -12.19 15.79
N ARG A 312 8.14 -11.13 15.93
CA ARG A 312 8.62 -10.62 17.23
C ARG A 312 7.67 -9.58 17.82
N ASP A 313 7.56 -9.57 19.15
CA ASP A 313 6.74 -8.64 19.93
C ASP A 313 7.04 -7.16 19.58
N ARG A 314 5.99 -6.33 19.56
CA ARG A 314 6.05 -4.88 19.25
C ARG A 314 7.07 -4.10 20.08
N GLU A 315 7.36 -4.53 21.29
CA GLU A 315 8.32 -3.87 22.19
C GLU A 315 9.77 -4.17 21.82
N SER A 316 10.06 -5.37 21.32
CA SER A 316 11.37 -5.79 20.81
C SER A 316 11.71 -5.19 19.45
N ARG A 317 10.70 -4.68 18.71
CA ARG A 317 10.84 -4.07 17.36
C ARG A 317 11.29 -2.60 17.39
N ARG A 318 11.33 -1.96 18.59
CA ARG A 318 11.56 -0.53 18.77
C ARG A 318 13.01 -0.13 19.12
N GLN A 319 13.99 -1.00 19.03
CA GLN A 319 15.39 -0.58 19.11
C GLN A 319 15.83 0.10 17.81
N LEU A 320 15.25 1.26 17.60
CA LEU A 320 15.61 2.18 16.54
C LEU A 320 16.80 3.02 16.99
N VAL A 321 17.82 3.08 16.16
CA VAL A 321 18.99 3.93 16.39
C VAL A 321 18.82 5.19 15.56
N GLU A 322 18.65 6.32 16.22
CA GLU A 322 18.61 7.65 15.59
C GLU A 322 20.01 8.29 15.72
N LEU A 323 20.58 8.69 14.60
CA LEU A 323 21.86 9.39 14.56
C LEU A 323 21.60 10.90 14.45
N HIS A 324 22.20 11.64 15.36
CA HIS A 324 22.18 13.10 15.33
C HIS A 324 23.56 13.60 14.91
N VAL A 325 23.62 14.45 13.90
CA VAL A 325 24.89 15.09 13.52
C VAL A 325 25.10 16.31 14.40
N ASP A 326 26.13 16.26 15.24
CA ASP A 326 26.47 17.36 16.12
C ASP A 326 27.23 18.46 15.33
N ARG A 327 26.71 19.71 15.41
CA ARG A 327 27.31 20.87 14.74
C ARG A 327 28.66 21.32 15.38
N ASP A 328 28.93 20.86 16.59
CA ASP A 328 30.09 21.31 17.37
C ASP A 328 31.37 20.50 17.07
N VAL A 329 31.35 19.55 16.13
CA VAL A 329 32.48 18.67 15.79
C VAL A 329 33.23 19.12 14.52
N VAL A 330 32.91 20.27 13.96
CA VAL A 330 33.68 20.81 12.80
C VAL A 330 34.58 21.94 13.29
N PRO A 331 35.91 21.88 13.07
CA PRO A 331 36.85 22.91 13.50
C PRO A 331 36.68 24.25 12.79
#